data_40128e54fca31124b25e67fceb5f58cd
#
_entry.id   40128e54fca31124b25e67fceb5f58cd
#
_cell.length_a   1.000
_cell.length_b   1.000
_cell.length_c   1.000
_cell.angle_alpha   90.00
_cell.angle_beta   90.00
_cell.angle_gamma   90.00
#
_symmetry.space_group_name_H-M   'P 1'
#
loop_
_entity.id
_entity.type
_entity.pdbx_description
1 polymer ?
#
loop_
_entity_poly.entity_id
_entity_poly.type
_entity_poly.pdbx_seq_one_letter_code
_entity_poly.pdbx_strand_id
1 'polypeptide(L)'
;IFTCGGTAGHVNPALALAGLIRERKPDSEILFVGARRGIEKDLIEAAGWPFRAVEVSSFHRSMRPREIRHNLISLKHFLCSPREARRLLREFPADLVVGTGGYASYPVVQAASKMGIPTAIHESNAIPGLTTRLLEDHAALIMVGFEECRKNYKHPEKVLVTGTPVRGDFFLLTKREAKQKAGMDGG
;
A
#
# COMPACT_ATOMS: atom_id res chain seq x y z
N ILE A 1 8.24 1.79 -7.28
CA ILE A 1 7.00 0.97 -7.27
C ILE A 1 6.22 1.26 -6.01
N PHE A 2 4.89 1.43 -6.14
CA PHE A 2 3.94 1.41 -5.02
C PHE A 2 3.19 0.10 -4.99
N THR A 3 2.92 -0.42 -3.78
CA THR A 3 2.10 -1.63 -3.61
C THR A 3 1.10 -1.45 -2.47
N CYS A 4 -0.15 -1.73 -2.77
CA CYS A 4 -1.27 -1.54 -1.86
C CYS A 4 -2.41 -2.47 -2.25
N GLY A 5 -3.39 -2.67 -1.36
CA GLY A 5 -4.57 -3.42 -1.73
C GLY A 5 -5.59 -3.64 -0.63
N GLY A 6 -6.73 -4.18 -1.03
CA GLY A 6 -7.82 -4.56 -0.16
C GLY A 6 -8.81 -3.46 0.20
N THR A 7 -8.37 -2.22 0.39
CA THR A 7 -9.26 -1.09 0.75
C THR A 7 -8.76 0.24 0.18
N ALA A 8 -9.66 1.19 -0.02
CA ALA A 8 -9.32 2.56 -0.41
C ALA A 8 -8.39 3.24 0.63
N GLY A 9 -8.49 2.86 1.90
CA GLY A 9 -7.61 3.35 2.97
C GLY A 9 -6.13 3.01 2.76
N HIS A 10 -5.82 1.93 2.06
CA HIS A 10 -4.45 1.59 1.67
C HIS A 10 -4.06 2.21 0.32
N VAL A 11 -5.00 2.40 -0.60
CA VAL A 11 -4.74 2.95 -1.94
C VAL A 11 -4.49 4.46 -1.88
N ASN A 12 -5.32 5.20 -1.13
CA ASN A 12 -5.24 6.66 -1.09
C ASN A 12 -3.88 7.22 -0.65
N PRO A 13 -3.21 6.69 0.41
CA PRO A 13 -1.87 7.13 0.76
C PRO A 13 -0.84 6.87 -0.35
N ALA A 14 -0.95 5.74 -1.06
CA ALA A 14 -0.07 5.45 -2.19
C ALA A 14 -0.27 6.44 -3.34
N LEU A 15 -1.52 6.76 -3.70
CA LEU A 15 -1.85 7.75 -4.72
C LEU A 15 -1.35 9.15 -4.34
N ALA A 16 -1.49 9.53 -3.06
CA ALA A 16 -1.02 10.81 -2.57
C ALA A 16 0.51 10.94 -2.68
N LEU A 17 1.25 9.92 -2.26
CA LEU A 17 2.70 9.89 -2.37
C LEU A 17 3.17 9.86 -3.83
N ALA A 18 2.53 9.08 -4.69
CA ALA A 18 2.85 9.02 -6.11
C ALA A 18 2.64 10.37 -6.81
N GLY A 19 1.53 11.06 -6.50
CA GLY A 19 1.26 12.40 -7.01
C GLY A 19 2.35 13.40 -6.60
N LEU A 20 2.74 13.39 -5.33
CA LEU A 20 3.78 14.26 -4.80
C LEU A 20 5.16 13.96 -5.43
N ILE A 21 5.48 12.69 -5.66
CA ILE A 21 6.74 12.31 -6.33
C ILE A 21 6.72 12.79 -7.78
N ARG A 22 5.62 12.61 -8.51
CA ARG A 22 5.48 13.07 -9.89
C ARG A 22 5.64 14.58 -9.99
N GLU A 23 5.09 15.33 -9.04
CA GLU A 23 5.21 16.79 -8.98
C GLU A 23 6.65 17.22 -8.74
N ARG A 24 7.36 16.59 -7.80
CA ARG A 24 8.72 16.97 -7.40
C ARG A 24 9.82 16.39 -8.30
N LYS A 25 9.54 15.26 -8.93
CA LYS A 25 10.44 14.52 -9.83
C LYS A 25 9.67 14.04 -11.05
N PRO A 26 9.39 14.90 -12.04
CA PRO A 26 8.56 14.59 -13.21
C PRO A 26 9.06 13.39 -14.03
N ASP A 27 10.36 13.17 -14.05
CA ASP A 27 11.01 12.06 -14.79
C ASP A 27 10.91 10.69 -14.09
N SER A 28 10.24 10.64 -12.91
CA SER A 28 10.08 9.37 -12.19
C SER A 28 9.10 8.46 -12.90
N GLU A 29 9.51 7.23 -13.15
CA GLU A 29 8.62 6.16 -13.58
C GLU A 29 7.96 5.51 -12.37
N ILE A 30 6.63 5.54 -12.34
CA ILE A 30 5.86 5.03 -11.21
C ILE A 30 4.96 3.90 -11.69
N LEU A 31 5.08 2.73 -11.05
CA LEU A 31 4.24 1.56 -11.27
C LEU A 31 3.53 1.19 -9.97
N PHE A 32 2.24 0.92 -10.07
CA PHE A 32 1.46 0.35 -8.98
C PHE A 32 1.31 -1.16 -9.12
N VAL A 33 1.42 -1.86 -8.00
CA VAL A 33 1.26 -3.31 -7.92
C VAL A 33 0.23 -3.65 -6.85
N GLY A 34 -0.77 -4.46 -7.19
CA GLY A 34 -1.83 -4.86 -6.28
C GLY A 34 -2.38 -6.24 -6.62
N ALA A 35 -3.45 -6.66 -5.94
CA ALA A 35 -4.08 -7.94 -6.21
C ALA A 35 -4.84 -7.92 -7.55
N ARG A 36 -4.86 -9.07 -8.21
CA ARG A 36 -5.59 -9.24 -9.49
C ARG A 36 -7.10 -8.99 -9.35
N ARG A 37 -7.66 -9.29 -8.17
CA ARG A 37 -9.09 -9.18 -7.86
C ARG A 37 -9.32 -8.28 -6.65
N GLY A 38 -8.91 -7.02 -6.74
CA GLY A 38 -9.07 -6.03 -5.69
C GLY A 38 -9.61 -4.72 -6.23
N ILE A 39 -10.19 -3.91 -5.35
CA ILE A 39 -10.70 -2.56 -5.71
C ILE A 39 -9.57 -1.60 -6.10
N GLU A 40 -8.34 -1.91 -5.71
CA GLU A 40 -7.16 -1.08 -5.95
C GLU A 40 -6.90 -0.86 -7.43
N LYS A 41 -7.15 -1.88 -8.28
CA LYS A 41 -6.96 -1.76 -9.72
C LYS A 41 -7.78 -0.60 -10.29
N ASP A 42 -9.09 -0.61 -10.05
CA ASP A 42 -10.00 0.39 -10.61
C ASP A 42 -9.69 1.80 -10.09
N LEU A 43 -9.33 1.92 -8.80
CA LEU A 43 -8.97 3.20 -8.20
C LEU A 43 -7.66 3.77 -8.77
N ILE A 44 -6.66 2.93 -9.00
CA ILE A 44 -5.35 3.33 -9.51
C ILE A 44 -5.44 3.68 -11.00
N GLU A 45 -6.12 2.86 -11.80
CA GLU A 45 -6.34 3.11 -13.23
C GLU A 45 -7.20 4.37 -13.46
N ALA A 46 -8.24 4.57 -12.65
CA ALA A 46 -9.05 5.80 -12.68
C ALA A 46 -8.25 7.06 -12.32
N ALA A 47 -7.19 6.92 -11.51
CA ALA A 47 -6.26 8.01 -11.19
C ALA A 47 -5.15 8.20 -12.25
N GLY A 48 -5.18 7.44 -13.35
CA GLY A 48 -4.25 7.56 -14.49
C GLY A 48 -2.86 6.95 -14.25
N TRP A 49 -2.73 5.99 -13.30
CA TRP A 49 -1.46 5.34 -13.02
C TRP A 49 -1.37 3.95 -13.65
N PRO A 50 -0.18 3.53 -14.12
CA PRO A 50 0.03 2.17 -14.59
C PRO A 50 -0.10 1.16 -13.45
N PHE A 51 -0.78 0.06 -13.73
CA PHE A 51 -1.04 -1.01 -12.76
C PHE A 51 -0.59 -2.37 -13.27
N ARG A 52 -0.03 -3.18 -12.39
CA ARG A 52 0.27 -4.60 -12.58
C ARG A 52 -0.32 -5.41 -11.45
N ALA A 53 -0.89 -6.56 -11.80
CA ALA A 53 -1.48 -7.47 -10.81
C ALA A 53 -0.51 -8.57 -10.41
N VAL A 54 -0.56 -8.95 -9.13
CA VAL A 54 0.02 -10.18 -8.59
C VAL A 54 -1.08 -11.07 -8.05
N GLU A 55 -0.89 -12.38 -8.11
CA GLU A 55 -1.87 -13.34 -7.61
C GLU A 55 -1.75 -13.47 -6.10
N VAL A 56 -2.59 -12.75 -5.38
CA VAL A 56 -2.71 -12.79 -3.93
C VAL A 56 -4.16 -12.81 -3.52
N SER A 57 -4.45 -13.40 -2.38
CA SER A 57 -5.79 -13.48 -1.81
C SER A 57 -5.75 -13.16 -0.32
N SER A 58 -6.79 -12.52 0.19
CA SER A 58 -6.97 -12.28 1.62
C SER A 58 -7.30 -13.59 2.34
N PHE A 59 -6.92 -13.67 3.62
CA PHE A 59 -7.36 -14.76 4.50
C PHE A 59 -8.67 -14.39 5.18
N HIS A 60 -9.62 -15.31 5.18
CA HIS A 60 -10.87 -15.17 5.90
C HIS A 60 -10.74 -15.72 7.33
N ARG A 61 -11.32 -15.01 8.29
CA ARG A 61 -11.26 -15.40 9.71
C ARG A 61 -12.26 -16.48 10.12
N SER A 62 -13.18 -16.84 9.22
CA SER A 62 -14.21 -17.83 9.49
C SER A 62 -13.70 -19.25 9.30
N MET A 63 -14.18 -20.19 10.13
CA MET A 63 -13.86 -21.63 10.09
C MET A 63 -14.88 -22.45 9.27
N ARG A 64 -15.77 -21.81 8.50
CA ARG A 64 -16.74 -22.53 7.66
C ARG A 64 -16.00 -23.31 6.56
N PRO A 65 -16.47 -24.50 6.11
CA PRO A 65 -15.78 -25.33 5.12
C PRO A 65 -15.39 -24.58 3.83
N ARG A 66 -16.27 -23.70 3.37
CA ARG A 66 -16.01 -22.84 2.19
C ARG A 66 -14.84 -21.88 2.43
N GLU A 67 -14.73 -21.34 3.63
CA GLU A 67 -13.67 -20.41 4.02
C GLU A 67 -12.34 -21.14 4.23
N ILE A 68 -12.38 -22.37 4.75
CA ILE A 68 -11.19 -23.22 4.88
C ILE A 68 -10.60 -23.49 3.50
N ARG A 69 -11.45 -23.88 2.51
CA ARG A 69 -10.99 -24.06 1.12
C ARG A 69 -10.41 -22.76 0.53
N HIS A 70 -11.05 -21.62 0.77
CA HIS A 70 -10.54 -20.32 0.35
C HIS A 70 -9.18 -20.04 0.98
N ASN A 71 -9.02 -20.28 2.28
CA ASN A 71 -7.77 -20.06 3.00
C ASN A 71 -6.63 -20.97 2.52
N LEU A 72 -6.92 -22.20 2.10
CA LEU A 72 -5.91 -23.09 1.47
C LEU A 72 -5.42 -22.53 0.13
N ILE A 73 -6.32 -21.97 -0.68
CA ILE A 73 -5.96 -21.30 -1.93
C ILE A 73 -5.16 -20.02 -1.62
N SER A 74 -5.59 -19.25 -0.62
CA SER A 74 -4.87 -18.04 -0.18
C SER A 74 -3.48 -18.36 0.34
N LEU A 75 -3.30 -19.47 1.03
CA LEU A 75 -1.98 -19.96 1.48
C LEU A 75 -1.08 -20.30 0.27
N LYS A 76 -1.62 -21.00 -0.74
CA LYS A 76 -0.88 -21.26 -1.99
C LYS A 76 -0.46 -19.95 -2.66
N HIS A 77 -1.36 -18.99 -2.81
CA HIS A 77 -1.05 -17.67 -3.37
C HIS A 77 0.01 -16.95 -2.54
N PHE A 78 -0.11 -16.96 -1.22
CA PHE A 78 0.87 -16.39 -0.31
C PHE A 78 2.29 -16.96 -0.49
N LEU A 79 2.39 -18.28 -0.69
CA LEU A 79 3.69 -18.95 -0.91
C LEU A 79 4.25 -18.73 -2.33
N CYS A 80 3.39 -18.57 -3.33
CA CYS A 80 3.81 -18.40 -4.74
C CYS A 80 4.01 -16.95 -5.16
N SER A 81 3.24 -16.03 -4.58
CA SER A 81 3.25 -14.60 -4.94
C SER A 81 4.61 -13.91 -4.83
N PRO A 82 5.54 -14.27 -3.91
CA PRO A 82 6.88 -13.68 -3.91
C PRO A 82 7.72 -14.04 -5.14
N ARG A 83 7.45 -15.18 -5.80
CA ARG A 83 8.14 -15.52 -7.07
C ARG A 83 7.61 -14.67 -8.22
N GLU A 84 6.30 -14.47 -8.29
CA GLU A 84 5.65 -13.58 -9.26
C GLU A 84 6.11 -12.13 -9.06
N ALA A 85 6.14 -11.65 -7.82
CA ALA A 85 6.65 -10.34 -7.47
C ALA A 85 8.12 -10.15 -7.88
N ARG A 86 8.98 -11.14 -7.65
CA ARG A 86 10.39 -11.09 -8.12
C ARG A 86 10.51 -11.00 -9.63
N ARG A 87 9.66 -11.72 -10.38
CA ARG A 87 9.64 -11.63 -11.84
C ARG A 87 9.26 -10.22 -12.28
N LEU A 88 8.20 -9.67 -11.71
CA LEU A 88 7.75 -8.30 -11.98
C LEU A 88 8.85 -7.27 -11.68
N LEU A 89 9.55 -7.39 -10.54
CA LEU A 89 10.65 -6.51 -10.16
C LEU A 89 11.89 -6.62 -11.09
N ARG A 90 12.06 -7.75 -11.79
CA ARG A 90 13.10 -7.87 -12.84
C ARG A 90 12.65 -7.24 -14.16
N GLU A 91 11.36 -7.33 -14.49
CA GLU A 91 10.77 -6.72 -15.69
C GLU A 91 10.66 -5.20 -15.55
N PHE A 92 10.47 -4.71 -14.34
CA PHE A 92 10.43 -3.29 -13.98
C PHE A 92 11.42 -3.03 -12.82
N PRO A 93 12.69 -2.79 -13.11
CA PRO A 93 13.70 -2.47 -12.08
C PRO A 93 13.28 -1.22 -11.31
N ALA A 94 13.30 -1.30 -9.99
CA ALA A 94 12.84 -0.21 -9.12
C ALA A 94 13.96 0.22 -8.18
N ASP A 95 14.12 1.54 -8.01
CA ASP A 95 15.03 2.13 -7.02
C ASP A 95 14.43 2.11 -5.61
N LEU A 96 13.09 2.04 -5.52
CA LEU A 96 12.36 2.03 -4.26
C LEU A 96 11.03 1.28 -4.41
N VAL A 97 10.68 0.50 -3.41
CA VAL A 97 9.35 -0.11 -3.27
C VAL A 97 8.68 0.41 -2.01
N VAL A 98 7.49 0.99 -2.16
CA VAL A 98 6.68 1.54 -1.06
C VAL A 98 5.41 0.72 -0.90
N GLY A 99 5.22 0.09 0.26
CA GLY A 99 3.99 -0.59 0.64
C GLY A 99 3.12 0.29 1.53
N THR A 100 1.87 0.51 1.16
CA THR A 100 0.95 1.32 1.98
C THR A 100 -0.13 0.50 2.67
N GLY A 101 0.07 -0.82 2.75
CA GLY A 101 -0.81 -1.73 3.47
C GLY A 101 -1.64 -2.64 2.56
N GLY A 102 -2.39 -3.53 3.23
CA GLY A 102 -3.13 -4.58 2.57
C GLY A 102 -2.30 -5.81 2.22
N TYR A 103 -2.97 -6.94 2.03
CA TYR A 103 -2.34 -8.23 1.78
C TYR A 103 -1.50 -8.29 0.50
N ALA A 104 -1.80 -7.44 -0.48
CA ALA A 104 -1.05 -7.36 -1.74
C ALA A 104 0.35 -6.75 -1.58
N SER A 105 0.57 -5.94 -0.54
CA SER A 105 1.88 -5.32 -0.27
C SER A 105 2.93 -6.34 0.17
N TYR A 106 2.52 -7.40 0.86
CA TYR A 106 3.44 -8.36 1.46
C TYR A 106 4.41 -9.00 0.45
N PRO A 107 3.94 -9.67 -0.63
CA PRO A 107 4.85 -10.36 -1.53
C PRO A 107 5.79 -9.42 -2.27
N VAL A 108 5.34 -8.22 -2.58
CA VAL A 108 6.12 -7.24 -3.37
C VAL A 108 7.23 -6.64 -2.52
N VAL A 109 6.90 -6.15 -1.30
CA VAL A 109 7.90 -5.58 -0.37
C VAL A 109 8.89 -6.66 0.07
N GLN A 110 8.43 -7.88 0.41
CA GLN A 110 9.31 -8.98 0.77
C GLN A 110 10.25 -9.36 -0.36
N ALA A 111 9.75 -9.44 -1.61
CA ALA A 111 10.57 -9.77 -2.76
C ALA A 111 11.62 -8.69 -3.02
N ALA A 112 11.23 -7.40 -2.95
CA ALA A 112 12.12 -6.26 -3.11
C ALA A 112 13.25 -6.28 -2.07
N SER A 113 12.89 -6.42 -0.79
CA SER A 113 13.87 -6.52 0.30
C SER A 113 14.89 -7.65 0.06
N LYS A 114 14.42 -8.85 -0.33
CA LYS A 114 15.30 -9.99 -0.63
C LYS A 114 16.14 -9.82 -1.90
N MET A 115 15.81 -8.87 -2.76
CA MET A 115 16.57 -8.49 -3.95
C MET A 115 17.52 -7.31 -3.69
N GLY A 116 17.57 -6.79 -2.45
CA GLY A 116 18.40 -5.64 -2.10
C GLY A 116 17.82 -4.29 -2.55
N ILE A 117 16.58 -4.26 -3.02
CA ILE A 117 15.90 -3.02 -3.39
C ILE A 117 15.43 -2.31 -2.11
N PRO A 118 15.72 -1.02 -1.93
CA PRO A 118 15.23 -0.24 -0.80
C PRO A 118 13.70 -0.34 -0.65
N THR A 119 13.23 -0.53 0.58
CA THR A 119 11.80 -0.69 0.87
C THR A 119 11.35 0.25 1.96
N ALA A 120 10.18 0.84 1.80
CA ALA A 120 9.47 1.58 2.82
C ALA A 120 8.05 1.05 2.98
N ILE A 121 7.51 1.09 4.19
CA ILE A 121 6.10 0.79 4.43
C ILE A 121 5.43 1.97 5.14
N HIS A 122 4.17 2.21 4.81
CA HIS A 122 3.34 3.19 5.49
C HIS A 122 2.17 2.49 6.19
N GLU A 123 1.96 2.79 7.46
CA GLU A 123 0.83 2.29 8.25
C GLU A 123 -0.03 3.46 8.73
N SER A 124 -1.26 3.48 8.28
CA SER A 124 -2.24 4.51 8.63
C SER A 124 -2.91 4.27 9.99
N ASN A 125 -2.88 3.04 10.48
CA ASN A 125 -3.51 2.69 11.75
C ASN A 125 -2.56 2.95 12.93
N ALA A 126 -3.13 3.30 14.08
CA ALA A 126 -2.36 3.45 15.32
C ALA A 126 -1.73 2.14 15.80
N ILE A 127 -2.37 1.00 15.51
CA ILE A 127 -1.88 -0.34 15.79
C ILE A 127 -1.58 -1.01 14.44
N PRO A 128 -0.34 -1.49 14.21
CA PRO A 128 0.04 -2.09 12.94
C PRO A 128 -0.78 -3.33 12.61
N GLY A 129 -1.27 -3.39 11.38
CA GLY A 129 -1.95 -4.54 10.82
C GLY A 129 -1.01 -5.73 10.65
N LEU A 130 -1.58 -6.92 10.37
CA LEU A 130 -0.80 -8.16 10.20
C LEU A 130 0.26 -8.01 9.10
N THR A 131 -0.09 -7.46 7.97
CA THR A 131 0.84 -7.25 6.85
C THR A 131 2.03 -6.39 7.25
N THR A 132 1.78 -5.27 7.93
CA THR A 132 2.83 -4.38 8.44
C THR A 132 3.76 -5.09 9.41
N ARG A 133 3.21 -5.87 10.35
CA ARG A 133 4.00 -6.66 11.29
C ARG A 133 4.88 -7.72 10.62
N LEU A 134 4.39 -8.36 9.55
CA LEU A 134 5.17 -9.33 8.78
C LEU A 134 6.26 -8.67 7.92
N LEU A 135 6.06 -7.41 7.55
CA LEU A 135 6.99 -6.65 6.71
C LEU A 135 8.01 -5.83 7.52
N GLU A 136 7.85 -5.71 8.82
CA GLU A 136 8.71 -4.90 9.69
C GLU A 136 10.19 -5.26 9.55
N ASP A 137 10.51 -6.56 9.53
CA ASP A 137 11.88 -7.05 9.37
C ASP A 137 12.43 -6.82 7.95
N HIS A 138 11.54 -6.66 6.96
CA HIS A 138 11.86 -6.45 5.55
C HIS A 138 11.96 -4.98 5.14
N ALA A 139 11.33 -4.09 5.90
CA ALA A 139 11.33 -2.66 5.59
C ALA A 139 12.61 -2.00 6.10
N ALA A 140 13.18 -1.13 5.27
CA ALA A 140 14.26 -0.22 5.66
C ALA A 140 13.70 0.99 6.43
N LEU A 141 12.47 1.40 6.11
CA LEU A 141 11.78 2.53 6.73
C LEU A 141 10.31 2.20 6.98
N ILE A 142 9.80 2.60 8.14
CA ILE A 142 8.40 2.44 8.53
C ILE A 142 7.82 3.82 8.80
N MET A 143 6.92 4.28 7.94
CA MET A 143 6.24 5.57 8.07
C MET A 143 4.92 5.38 8.81
N VAL A 144 4.68 6.21 9.83
CA VAL A 144 3.48 6.12 10.67
C VAL A 144 2.80 7.48 10.83
N GLY A 145 1.52 7.45 11.19
CA GLY A 145 0.72 8.65 11.38
C GLY A 145 1.03 9.42 12.68
N PHE A 146 1.47 8.72 13.75
CA PHE A 146 1.56 9.27 15.10
C PHE A 146 2.77 8.73 15.84
N GLU A 147 3.34 9.53 16.78
CA GLU A 147 4.51 9.11 17.58
C GLU A 147 4.19 7.90 18.48
N GLU A 148 2.98 7.83 19.00
CA GLU A 148 2.53 6.73 19.86
C GLU A 148 2.54 5.36 19.16
N CYS A 149 2.57 5.34 17.82
CA CYS A 149 2.68 4.11 17.04
C CYS A 149 4.02 3.42 17.24
N ARG A 150 5.09 4.17 17.46
CA ARG A 150 6.48 3.70 17.56
C ARG A 150 6.65 2.51 18.53
N LYS A 151 5.99 2.57 19.68
CA LYS A 151 6.02 1.52 20.71
C LYS A 151 5.46 0.17 20.29
N ASN A 152 4.74 0.12 19.17
CA ASN A 152 4.10 -1.09 18.65
C ASN A 152 4.99 -1.89 17.69
N TYR A 153 6.21 -1.40 17.42
CA TYR A 153 7.17 -2.00 16.49
C TYR A 153 8.36 -2.61 17.21
N LYS A 154 8.89 -3.70 16.67
CA LYS A 154 10.12 -4.36 17.15
C LYS A 154 11.36 -3.52 16.83
N HIS A 155 11.28 -2.73 15.73
CA HIS A 155 12.36 -1.89 15.21
C HIS A 155 11.96 -0.41 15.27
N PRO A 156 11.84 0.18 16.47
CA PRO A 156 11.43 1.57 16.63
C PRO A 156 12.41 2.58 15.97
N GLU A 157 13.67 2.19 15.79
CA GLU A 157 14.69 2.96 15.08
C GLU A 157 14.39 3.14 13.58
N LYS A 158 13.61 2.24 12.98
CA LYS A 158 13.15 2.35 11.57
C LYS A 158 11.89 3.20 11.42
N VAL A 159 11.24 3.58 12.54
CA VAL A 159 9.96 4.29 12.51
C VAL A 159 10.18 5.79 12.36
N LEU A 160 9.56 6.34 11.31
CA LEU A 160 9.49 7.78 11.05
C LEU A 160 8.03 8.24 11.12
N VAL A 161 7.77 9.25 11.92
CA VAL A 161 6.43 9.87 11.98
C VAL A 161 6.30 10.87 10.84
N THR A 162 5.45 10.54 9.88
CA THR A 162 5.21 11.35 8.67
C THR A 162 3.81 11.94 8.60
N GLY A 163 2.93 11.52 9.49
CA GLY A 163 1.50 11.72 9.29
C GLY A 163 0.93 10.72 8.27
N THR A 164 -0.34 10.83 7.99
CA THR A 164 -1.01 10.05 6.93
C THR A 164 -1.06 10.88 5.65
N PRO A 165 -0.47 10.40 4.54
CA PRO A 165 -0.50 11.12 3.27
C PRO A 165 -1.94 11.27 2.76
N VAL A 166 -2.29 12.50 2.38
CA VAL A 166 -3.57 12.83 1.74
C VAL A 166 -3.31 13.50 0.40
N ARG A 167 -4.23 13.31 -0.55
CA ARG A 167 -4.08 13.90 -1.88
C ARG A 167 -4.13 15.42 -1.82
N GLY A 168 -3.32 16.08 -2.65
CA GLY A 168 -3.20 17.53 -2.69
C GLY A 168 -4.49 18.27 -3.01
N ASP A 169 -5.41 17.62 -3.76
CA ASP A 169 -6.73 18.18 -4.09
C ASP A 169 -7.58 18.49 -2.85
N PHE A 170 -7.35 17.86 -1.70
CA PHE A 170 -8.00 18.23 -0.43
C PHE A 170 -7.60 19.60 0.08
N PHE A 171 -6.46 20.13 -0.35
CA PHE A 171 -5.96 21.45 0.05
C PHE A 171 -6.28 22.56 -0.96
N LEU A 172 -6.84 22.23 -2.12
CA LEU A 172 -7.16 23.18 -3.18
C LEU A 172 -8.50 23.90 -2.97
N LEU A 173 -9.36 23.36 -2.10
CA LEU A 173 -10.68 23.93 -1.85
C LEU A 173 -10.71 24.67 -0.52
N THR A 174 -11.26 25.87 -0.54
CA THR A 174 -11.66 26.56 0.68
C THR A 174 -12.83 25.81 1.34
N LYS A 175 -13.05 26.04 2.64
CA LYS A 175 -14.18 25.47 3.38
C LYS A 175 -15.53 25.75 2.70
N ARG A 176 -15.69 26.92 2.10
CA ARG A 176 -16.89 27.34 1.38
C ARG A 176 -17.08 26.54 0.09
N GLU A 177 -16.04 26.43 -0.73
CA GLU A 177 -16.08 25.63 -1.98
C GLU A 177 -16.28 24.14 -1.71
N ALA A 178 -15.69 23.61 -0.65
CA ALA A 178 -15.88 22.22 -0.27
C ALA A 178 -17.32 21.95 0.16
N LYS A 179 -17.94 22.85 0.94
CA LYS A 179 -19.37 22.76 1.31
C LYS A 179 -20.26 22.83 0.07
N GLN A 180 -20.00 23.75 -0.85
CA GLN A 180 -20.75 23.90 -2.09
C GLN A 180 -20.68 22.64 -2.94
N LYS A 181 -19.49 22.08 -3.17
CA LYS A 181 -19.31 20.81 -3.87
C LYS A 181 -20.02 19.62 -3.21
N ALA A 182 -20.12 19.63 -1.89
CA ALA A 182 -20.81 18.60 -1.12
C ALA A 182 -22.34 18.80 -1.04
N GLY A 183 -22.91 19.85 -1.66
CA GLY A 183 -24.32 20.19 -1.55
C GLY A 183 -24.74 20.61 -0.13
N MET A 184 -23.83 21.16 0.67
CA MET A 184 -24.03 21.52 2.07
C MET A 184 -24.16 23.05 2.27
N ASP A 185 -24.68 23.75 1.27
CA ASP A 185 -24.76 25.23 1.25
C ASP A 185 -25.86 25.82 2.15
N GLY A 186 -26.54 25.02 2.94
CA GLY A 186 -27.77 25.39 3.68
C GLY A 186 -27.62 25.35 5.21
N GLY A 187 -26.48 25.73 5.78
CA GLY A 187 -26.32 25.82 7.23
C GLY A 187 -25.43 26.96 7.66
#